data_7b43c48245f6e3daa796bc7b9fe03520
#
_entry.id   7b43c48245f6e3daa796bc7b9fe03520
#
_cell.length_a   1.000
_cell.length_b   1.000
_cell.length_c   1.000
_cell.angle_alpha   90.00
_cell.angle_beta   90.00
_cell.angle_gamma   90.00
#
_symmetry.space_group_name_H-M   'P 1'
#
loop_
_entity.id
_entity.type
_entity.pdbx_description
1 polymer ?
#
loop_
_entity_poly.entity_id
_entity_poly.type
_entity_poly.pdbx_seq_one_letter_code
_entity_poly.pdbx_strand_id
1 'polypeptide(L)'
;WDAKYNRICTWGHFRHKVTGKKICFMNIHFDHRGVQARIESAKMMLDYIKKNCKGMSVIVSGDYNVTQTSDSYKVLADSKILKDSYDAAKVRFAPTGTFNGFNPKRYTTHRIDHLFVSKKLKVSRHGVLTYHYFRDMKAKEEAMDTLAPKEIKGENRDVKCISDHYAIQSFLTLKGAATQKVKHLVLNIGSFNIRNGKNL
;
A
#
# COMPACT_ATOMS: atom_id res chain seq x y z
N TRP A 1 -8.60 -19.03 15.00
CA TRP A 1 -7.18 -18.73 15.00
C TRP A 1 -6.83 -17.74 16.15
N ASP A 2 -5.59 -17.40 16.26
CA ASP A 2 -5.02 -16.53 17.29
C ASP A 2 -5.22 -15.02 17.06
N ALA A 3 -6.20 -14.61 16.25
CA ALA A 3 -6.47 -13.22 15.95
C ALA A 3 -6.89 -12.43 17.19
N LYS A 4 -6.34 -11.22 17.37
CA LYS A 4 -6.78 -10.28 18.40
C LYS A 4 -8.08 -9.59 18.03
N TYR A 5 -8.26 -9.27 16.75
CA TYR A 5 -9.43 -8.57 16.22
C TYR A 5 -9.99 -9.28 15.00
N ASN A 6 -11.31 -9.22 14.85
CA ASN A 6 -11.95 -9.64 13.63
C ASN A 6 -11.49 -8.75 12.46
N ARG A 7 -11.06 -9.38 11.38
CA ARG A 7 -10.60 -8.68 10.19
C ARG A 7 -11.47 -9.07 9.00
N ILE A 8 -11.56 -8.17 8.04
CA ILE A 8 -12.34 -8.37 6.83
C ILE A 8 -11.47 -8.18 5.60
N CYS A 9 -11.87 -8.82 4.51
CA CYS A 9 -11.40 -8.53 3.17
C CYS A 9 -12.57 -7.96 2.37
N THR A 10 -12.46 -6.72 1.94
CA THR A 10 -13.42 -6.12 1.01
C THR A 10 -12.96 -6.39 -0.41
N TRP A 11 -13.85 -6.86 -1.27
CA TRP A 11 -13.50 -7.15 -2.65
C TRP A 11 -14.61 -6.79 -3.64
N GLY A 12 -14.23 -6.58 -4.89
CA GLY A 12 -15.17 -6.32 -5.97
C GLY A 12 -14.64 -6.79 -7.32
N HIS A 13 -15.57 -7.16 -8.21
CA HIS A 13 -15.27 -7.46 -9.60
C HIS A 13 -15.64 -6.26 -10.47
N PHE A 14 -14.69 -5.79 -11.23
CA PHE A 14 -14.84 -4.64 -12.13
C PHE A 14 -14.63 -5.08 -13.56
N ARG A 15 -15.31 -4.41 -14.49
CA ARG A 15 -15.14 -4.58 -15.92
C ARG A 15 -14.79 -3.25 -16.58
N HIS A 16 -13.67 -3.20 -17.26
CA HIS A 16 -13.31 -2.03 -18.04
C HIS A 16 -14.31 -1.85 -19.20
N LYS A 17 -15.00 -0.70 -19.26
CA LYS A 17 -16.13 -0.48 -20.16
C LYS A 17 -15.77 -0.66 -21.65
N VAL A 18 -14.59 -0.17 -22.06
CA VAL A 18 -14.15 -0.21 -23.47
C VAL A 18 -13.59 -1.58 -23.87
N THR A 19 -12.72 -2.17 -23.05
CA THR A 19 -12.03 -3.41 -23.40
C THR A 19 -12.69 -4.68 -22.92
N GLY A 20 -13.71 -4.59 -22.10
CA GLY A 20 -14.39 -5.74 -21.46
C GLY A 20 -13.53 -6.49 -20.43
N LYS A 21 -12.27 -6.09 -20.21
CA LYS A 21 -11.36 -6.80 -19.30
C LYS A 21 -11.85 -6.72 -17.86
N LYS A 22 -11.79 -7.88 -17.20
CA LYS A 22 -12.25 -8.02 -15.81
C LYS A 22 -11.07 -7.91 -14.84
N ILE A 23 -11.31 -7.24 -13.73
CA ILE A 23 -10.37 -7.02 -12.62
C ILE A 23 -11.08 -7.44 -11.34
N CYS A 24 -10.42 -8.28 -10.54
CA CYS A 24 -10.78 -8.51 -9.15
C CYS A 24 -9.87 -7.62 -8.29
N PHE A 25 -10.46 -6.71 -7.54
CA PHE A 25 -9.76 -5.86 -6.58
C PHE A 25 -10.13 -6.30 -5.16
N MET A 26 -9.14 -6.49 -4.32
CA MET A 26 -9.29 -6.87 -2.92
C MET A 26 -8.52 -5.88 -2.04
N ASN A 27 -9.14 -5.47 -0.95
CA ASN A 27 -8.50 -4.64 0.08
C ASN A 27 -8.59 -5.33 1.43
N ILE A 28 -7.48 -5.37 2.15
CA ILE A 28 -7.34 -6.11 3.40
C ILE A 28 -6.71 -5.25 4.49
N HIS A 29 -6.94 -5.68 5.73
CA HIS A 29 -6.16 -5.25 6.88
C HIS A 29 -5.98 -6.47 7.80
N PHE A 30 -4.82 -7.11 7.76
CA PHE A 30 -4.54 -8.30 8.57
C PHE A 30 -4.43 -7.99 10.06
N ASP A 31 -4.59 -9.02 10.88
CA ASP A 31 -4.43 -8.87 12.33
C ASP A 31 -2.97 -8.56 12.69
N HIS A 32 -2.77 -7.60 13.61
CA HIS A 32 -1.42 -7.18 13.99
C HIS A 32 -0.77 -8.07 15.05
N ARG A 33 -1.51 -8.99 15.68
CA ARG A 33 -1.03 -9.89 16.74
C ARG A 33 -0.94 -11.34 16.26
N GLY A 34 -2.02 -11.87 15.73
CA GLY A 34 -2.15 -13.29 15.40
C GLY A 34 -1.27 -13.70 14.22
N VAL A 35 -0.23 -14.47 14.48
CA VAL A 35 0.69 -14.97 13.43
C VAL A 35 -0.03 -15.99 12.56
N GLN A 36 -0.69 -16.98 13.19
CA GLN A 36 -1.43 -17.99 12.48
C GLN A 36 -2.63 -17.39 11.72
N ALA A 37 -3.31 -16.43 12.33
CA ALA A 37 -4.42 -15.73 11.69
C ALA A 37 -4.00 -15.04 10.38
N ARG A 38 -2.83 -14.42 10.33
CA ARG A 38 -2.29 -13.82 9.10
C ARG A 38 -1.96 -14.86 8.03
N ILE A 39 -1.35 -15.98 8.43
CA ILE A 39 -1.01 -17.08 7.51
C ILE A 39 -2.29 -17.66 6.89
N GLU A 40 -3.27 -17.99 7.72
CA GLU A 40 -4.53 -18.57 7.26
C GLU A 40 -5.35 -17.58 6.43
N SER A 41 -5.36 -16.29 6.80
CA SER A 41 -5.99 -15.25 5.99
C SER A 41 -5.36 -15.16 4.59
N ALA A 42 -4.03 -15.24 4.50
CA ALA A 42 -3.34 -15.24 3.21
C ALA A 42 -3.70 -16.47 2.35
N LYS A 43 -3.79 -17.65 2.96
CA LYS A 43 -4.24 -18.88 2.29
C LYS A 43 -5.68 -18.76 1.80
N MET A 44 -6.61 -18.31 2.65
CA MET A 44 -8.01 -18.06 2.29
C MET A 44 -8.13 -17.13 1.09
N MET A 45 -7.35 -16.07 1.06
CA MET A 45 -7.34 -15.13 -0.08
C MET A 45 -6.90 -15.81 -1.37
N LEU A 46 -5.83 -16.62 -1.33
CA LEU A 46 -5.39 -17.36 -2.52
C LEU A 46 -6.45 -18.34 -3.00
N ASP A 47 -7.12 -19.03 -2.10
CA ASP A 47 -8.18 -19.97 -2.44
C ASP A 47 -9.41 -19.26 -3.05
N TYR A 48 -9.77 -18.10 -2.48
CA TYR A 48 -10.80 -17.25 -3.08
C TYR A 48 -10.42 -16.81 -4.50
N ILE A 49 -9.18 -16.36 -4.71
CA ILE A 49 -8.68 -15.93 -6.03
C ILE A 49 -8.73 -17.09 -7.03
N LYS A 50 -8.26 -18.27 -6.66
CA LYS A 50 -8.28 -19.46 -7.51
C LYS A 50 -9.72 -19.83 -7.92
N LYS A 51 -10.64 -19.78 -6.96
CA LYS A 51 -12.03 -20.18 -7.16
C LYS A 51 -12.85 -19.14 -7.92
N ASN A 52 -12.73 -17.87 -7.57
CA ASN A 52 -13.68 -16.83 -7.98
C ASN A 52 -13.11 -15.81 -8.99
N CYS A 53 -11.78 -15.71 -9.14
CA CYS A 53 -11.16 -14.70 -10.02
C CYS A 53 -10.54 -15.31 -11.29
N LYS A 54 -10.99 -16.52 -11.68
CA LYS A 54 -10.49 -17.20 -12.88
C LYS A 54 -10.67 -16.33 -14.11
N GLY A 55 -9.60 -16.13 -14.85
CA GLY A 55 -9.62 -15.30 -16.06
C GLY A 55 -9.45 -13.80 -15.81
N MET A 56 -9.59 -13.30 -14.59
CA MET A 56 -9.46 -11.88 -14.25
C MET A 56 -8.01 -11.47 -13.99
N SER A 57 -7.74 -10.17 -14.07
CA SER A 57 -6.57 -9.58 -13.44
C SER A 57 -6.87 -9.35 -11.97
N VAL A 58 -5.94 -9.68 -11.09
CA VAL A 58 -6.15 -9.57 -9.63
C VAL A 58 -5.22 -8.53 -9.06
N ILE A 59 -5.75 -7.69 -8.18
CA ILE A 59 -5.01 -6.70 -7.39
C ILE A 59 -5.44 -6.89 -5.94
N VAL A 60 -4.48 -7.03 -5.05
CA VAL A 60 -4.71 -7.10 -3.60
C VAL A 60 -3.87 -6.03 -2.92
N SER A 61 -4.50 -5.11 -2.22
CA SER A 61 -3.81 -4.04 -1.49
C SER A 61 -4.23 -4.01 -0.03
N GLY A 62 -3.43 -3.40 0.81
CA GLY A 62 -3.79 -3.13 2.19
C GLY A 62 -2.63 -3.19 3.17
N ASP A 63 -2.98 -3.09 4.45
CA ASP A 63 -2.07 -3.28 5.57
C ASP A 63 -2.02 -4.76 5.96
N TYR A 64 -0.87 -5.37 5.73
CA TYR A 64 -0.65 -6.78 6.05
C TYR A 64 -0.11 -6.98 7.47
N ASN A 65 0.24 -5.89 8.17
CA ASN A 65 0.87 -5.91 9.49
C ASN A 65 2.12 -6.79 9.60
N VAL A 66 2.78 -7.03 8.47
CA VAL A 66 4.01 -7.83 8.37
C VAL A 66 4.94 -7.31 7.29
N THR A 67 6.22 -7.52 7.51
CA THR A 67 7.24 -7.22 6.53
C THR A 67 7.35 -8.31 5.46
N GLN A 68 8.12 -8.02 4.42
CA GLN A 68 8.39 -8.93 3.29
C GLN A 68 9.14 -10.21 3.67
N THR A 69 9.61 -10.34 4.90
CA THR A 69 10.32 -11.53 5.38
C THR A 69 9.43 -12.53 6.11
N SER A 70 8.18 -12.14 6.42
CA SER A 70 7.25 -12.98 7.19
C SER A 70 6.65 -14.13 6.40
N ASP A 71 6.24 -15.19 7.09
CA ASP A 71 5.65 -16.36 6.45
C ASP A 71 4.31 -16.05 5.78
N SER A 72 3.47 -15.22 6.37
CA SER A 72 2.20 -14.82 5.75
C SER A 72 2.40 -14.01 4.47
N TYR A 73 3.44 -13.17 4.37
CA TYR A 73 3.82 -12.52 3.13
C TYR A 73 4.28 -13.55 2.09
N LYS A 74 5.14 -14.49 2.48
CA LYS A 74 5.66 -15.54 1.59
C LYS A 74 4.54 -16.40 1.03
N VAL A 75 3.49 -16.72 1.79
CA VAL A 75 2.31 -17.44 1.28
C VAL A 75 1.77 -16.79 0.01
N LEU A 76 1.72 -15.45 -0.06
CA LEU A 76 1.24 -14.73 -1.24
C LEU A 76 2.33 -14.58 -2.31
N ALA A 77 3.53 -14.20 -1.93
CA ALA A 77 4.64 -13.93 -2.84
C ALA A 77 5.08 -15.20 -3.60
N ASP A 78 5.13 -16.35 -2.92
CA ASP A 78 5.58 -17.63 -3.48
C ASP A 78 4.45 -18.39 -4.18
N SER A 79 3.22 -17.89 -4.14
CA SER A 79 2.02 -18.56 -4.68
C SER A 79 2.05 -18.82 -6.18
N LYS A 80 2.97 -18.21 -6.94
CA LYS A 80 3.00 -18.20 -8.41
C LYS A 80 1.78 -17.52 -9.06
N ILE A 81 0.79 -17.12 -8.27
CA ILE A 81 -0.44 -16.44 -8.71
C ILE A 81 -0.27 -14.93 -8.66
N LEU A 82 0.31 -14.45 -7.58
CA LEU A 82 0.55 -13.05 -7.26
C LEU A 82 2.05 -12.74 -7.25
N LYS A 83 2.38 -11.48 -7.35
CA LYS A 83 3.71 -10.91 -7.12
C LYS A 83 3.57 -9.54 -6.46
N ASP A 84 4.47 -9.21 -5.56
CA ASP A 84 4.50 -7.86 -4.97
C ASP A 84 4.81 -6.84 -6.08
N SER A 85 4.02 -5.78 -6.14
CA SER A 85 4.21 -4.70 -7.10
C SER A 85 5.52 -3.94 -6.88
N TYR A 86 6.01 -3.88 -5.64
CA TYR A 86 7.31 -3.31 -5.34
C TYR A 86 8.43 -4.06 -6.07
N ASP A 87 8.45 -5.39 -5.99
CA ASP A 87 9.48 -6.22 -6.61
C ASP A 87 9.31 -6.29 -8.14
N ALA A 88 8.06 -6.23 -8.60
CA ALA A 88 7.72 -6.27 -10.02
C ALA A 88 7.93 -4.94 -10.76
N ALA A 89 8.07 -3.84 -10.04
CA ALA A 89 8.21 -2.50 -10.62
C ALA A 89 9.58 -2.32 -11.30
N LYS A 90 9.56 -1.70 -12.48
CA LYS A 90 10.78 -1.29 -13.15
C LYS A 90 11.47 -0.11 -12.47
N VAL A 91 10.66 0.81 -11.94
CA VAL A 91 11.13 2.01 -11.24
C VAL A 91 10.47 2.05 -9.87
N ARG A 92 11.28 2.29 -8.84
CA ARG A 92 10.83 2.52 -7.47
C ARG A 92 11.20 3.92 -7.05
N PHE A 93 10.27 4.62 -6.40
CA PHE A 93 10.53 5.95 -5.85
C PHE A 93 10.15 5.94 -4.36
N ALA A 94 10.83 6.80 -3.58
CA ALA A 94 10.74 6.85 -2.12
C ALA A 94 10.76 5.43 -1.50
N PRO A 95 11.87 4.67 -1.65
CA PRO A 95 11.96 3.27 -1.17
C PRO A 95 12.13 3.21 0.34
N THR A 96 11.18 3.78 1.07
CA THR A 96 11.11 3.78 2.53
C THR A 96 10.09 2.75 3.02
N GLY A 97 10.07 2.52 4.34
CA GLY A 97 8.98 1.76 4.96
C GLY A 97 7.67 2.53 4.96
N THR A 98 6.57 1.85 5.27
CA THR A 98 5.23 2.42 5.17
C THR A 98 4.65 2.87 6.49
N PHE A 99 5.18 2.43 7.63
CA PHE A 99 4.70 2.81 8.96
C PHE A 99 5.56 3.91 9.59
N ASN A 100 4.99 5.09 9.80
CA ASN A 100 5.65 6.24 10.42
C ASN A 100 5.26 6.47 11.90
N GLY A 101 4.07 5.97 12.33
CA GLY A 101 3.57 6.13 13.70
C GLY A 101 3.29 7.60 14.06
N PHE A 102 2.86 8.43 13.10
CA PHE A 102 2.69 9.88 13.22
C PHE A 102 3.97 10.68 13.49
N ASN A 103 5.15 10.05 13.35
CA ASN A 103 6.43 10.72 13.52
C ASN A 103 7.08 10.99 12.16
N PRO A 104 7.12 12.23 11.68
CA PRO A 104 7.68 12.57 10.38
C PRO A 104 9.21 12.37 10.30
N LYS A 105 9.88 12.28 11.44
CA LYS A 105 11.32 12.02 11.54
C LYS A 105 11.66 10.52 11.58
N ARG A 106 10.65 9.65 11.62
CA ARG A 106 10.85 8.20 11.69
C ARG A 106 11.28 7.65 10.34
N TYR A 107 12.49 7.15 10.28
CA TYR A 107 12.95 6.35 9.15
C TYR A 107 12.77 4.86 9.43
N THR A 108 12.28 4.13 8.46
CA THR A 108 12.16 2.67 8.51
C THR A 108 12.26 2.09 7.11
N THR A 109 12.76 0.86 7.00
CA THR A 109 12.78 0.07 5.77
C THR A 109 11.67 -0.99 5.76
N HIS A 110 10.91 -1.09 6.85
CA HIS A 110 9.86 -2.07 7.03
C HIS A 110 8.59 -1.64 6.30
N ARG A 111 8.32 -2.28 5.18
CA ARG A 111 7.07 -2.14 4.45
C ARG A 111 6.07 -3.12 5.05
N ILE A 112 4.95 -2.64 5.57
CA ILE A 112 3.85 -3.45 6.10
C ILE A 112 2.56 -3.26 5.30
N ASP A 113 2.50 -2.24 4.47
CA ASP A 113 1.50 -2.07 3.43
C ASP A 113 2.05 -2.63 2.11
N HIS A 114 1.32 -3.53 1.49
CA HIS A 114 1.74 -4.19 0.26
C HIS A 114 0.64 -4.11 -0.81
N LEU A 115 1.06 -4.19 -2.06
CA LEU A 115 0.18 -4.29 -3.20
C LEU A 115 0.64 -5.47 -4.07
N PHE A 116 -0.14 -6.54 -4.05
CA PHE A 116 0.10 -7.71 -4.88
C PHE A 116 -0.71 -7.66 -6.17
N VAL A 117 -0.13 -8.13 -7.25
CA VAL A 117 -0.77 -8.16 -8.57
C VAL A 117 -0.59 -9.52 -9.25
N SER A 118 -1.59 -9.95 -10.02
CA SER A 118 -1.48 -11.14 -10.87
C SER A 118 -0.57 -10.91 -12.08
N LYS A 119 -0.06 -11.98 -12.68
CA LYS A 119 0.84 -11.96 -13.85
C LYS A 119 0.25 -11.24 -15.08
N LYS A 120 -1.07 -11.06 -15.14
CA LYS A 120 -1.75 -10.32 -16.22
C LYS A 120 -1.52 -8.81 -16.16
N LEU A 121 -0.99 -8.31 -15.05
CA LEU A 121 -0.65 -6.92 -14.86
C LEU A 121 0.86 -6.69 -15.00
N LYS A 122 1.23 -5.63 -15.69
CA LYS A 122 2.60 -5.12 -15.75
C LYS A 122 2.71 -3.94 -14.80
N VAL A 123 3.71 -3.96 -13.93
CA VAL A 123 4.01 -2.86 -13.02
C VAL A 123 5.14 -2.03 -13.63
N SER A 124 4.88 -0.76 -13.89
CA SER A 124 5.90 0.14 -14.42
C SER A 124 6.62 0.90 -13.31
N ARG A 125 5.87 1.36 -12.32
CA ARG A 125 6.38 2.13 -11.18
C ARG A 125 5.71 1.70 -9.90
N HIS A 126 6.44 1.80 -8.80
CA HIS A 126 5.91 1.66 -7.43
C HIS A 126 6.60 2.69 -6.53
N GLY A 127 5.88 3.21 -5.55
CA GLY A 127 6.46 4.13 -4.59
C GLY A 127 5.62 4.30 -3.34
N VAL A 128 6.25 4.89 -2.34
CA VAL A 128 5.63 5.30 -1.09
C VAL A 128 5.41 6.81 -1.14
N LEU A 129 4.20 7.25 -0.87
CA LEU A 129 3.82 8.67 -0.90
C LEU A 129 4.05 9.27 0.48
N THR A 130 5.19 9.90 0.67
CA THR A 130 5.62 10.47 1.96
C THR A 130 5.11 11.90 2.15
N TYR A 131 3.81 12.13 1.93
CA TYR A 131 3.21 13.44 2.10
C TYR A 131 3.09 13.82 3.57
N HIS A 132 3.40 15.09 3.82
CA HIS A 132 3.27 15.73 5.12
C HIS A 132 2.44 17.01 4.97
N TYR A 133 1.92 17.52 6.08
CA TYR A 133 1.34 18.84 6.16
C TYR A 133 2.05 19.66 7.23
N PHE A 134 1.92 20.97 7.13
CA PHE A 134 2.51 21.90 8.07
C PHE A 134 1.42 22.50 8.95
N ARG A 135 1.67 22.52 10.25
CA ARG A 135 0.84 23.17 11.24
C ARG A 135 1.59 24.37 11.78
N ASP A 136 0.95 25.52 11.82
CA ASP A 136 1.53 26.69 12.47
C ASP A 136 1.71 26.41 13.97
N MET A 137 2.90 26.69 14.49
CA MET A 137 3.19 26.51 15.91
C MET A 137 2.62 27.67 16.71
N LYS A 138 2.02 27.36 17.86
CA LYS A 138 1.66 28.39 18.83
C LYS A 138 2.92 29.05 19.36
N ALA A 139 2.86 30.36 19.68
CA ALA A 139 4.01 31.18 20.08
C ALA A 139 4.84 30.64 21.27
N LYS A 140 4.33 29.64 22.01
CA LYS A 140 5.01 28.98 23.14
C LYS A 140 5.74 27.68 22.75
N GLU A 141 5.56 27.18 21.52
CA GLU A 141 6.21 25.96 21.02
C GLU A 141 7.38 26.38 20.11
N GLU A 142 8.46 26.88 20.67
CA GLU A 142 9.66 27.17 19.88
C GLU A 142 10.28 25.86 19.41
N ALA A 143 10.38 25.68 18.08
CA ALA A 143 11.17 24.61 17.51
C ALA A 143 12.65 24.96 17.72
N MET A 144 13.31 24.26 18.64
CA MET A 144 14.75 24.30 18.77
C MET A 144 15.40 23.49 17.64
N ASP A 145 15.45 24.07 16.43
CA ASP A 145 16.37 23.58 15.42
C ASP A 145 17.72 24.31 15.60
N THR A 146 18.56 23.69 16.42
CA THR A 146 19.90 24.24 16.75
C THR A 146 20.91 24.09 15.61
N LEU A 147 20.52 23.45 14.49
CA LEU A 147 21.41 23.18 13.35
C LEU A 147 21.12 24.11 12.15
N ALA A 148 20.01 24.84 12.14
CA ALA A 148 19.73 25.77 11.08
C ALA A 148 20.63 27.02 11.18
N PRO A 149 21.19 27.52 10.06
CA PRO A 149 21.89 28.80 10.04
C PRO A 149 20.98 29.92 10.53
N LYS A 150 21.50 30.81 11.41
CA LYS A 150 20.71 31.88 12.03
C LYS A 150 20.12 32.88 11.02
N GLU A 151 20.67 32.92 9.82
CA GLU A 151 20.21 33.74 8.70
C GLU A 151 18.95 33.24 8.03
N ILE A 152 18.64 31.93 8.20
CA ILE A 152 17.42 31.35 7.65
C ILE A 152 16.30 31.54 8.67
N LYS A 153 15.56 32.61 8.50
CA LYS A 153 14.28 32.81 9.20
C LYS A 153 13.22 31.94 8.53
N GLY A 154 13.13 30.66 8.92
CA GLY A 154 12.01 29.80 8.54
C GLY A 154 10.75 30.23 9.29
N GLU A 155 9.59 30.02 8.65
CA GLU A 155 8.31 30.10 9.37
C GLU A 155 8.28 29.00 10.44
N ASN A 156 7.79 29.35 11.62
CA ASN A 156 7.75 28.42 12.77
C ASN A 156 6.61 27.41 12.55
N ARG A 157 6.91 26.35 11.79
CA ARG A 157 5.93 25.31 11.39
C ARG A 157 6.36 23.94 11.85
N ASP A 158 5.41 23.21 12.40
CA ASP A 158 5.57 21.82 12.79
C ASP A 158 5.12 20.89 11.65
N VAL A 159 5.96 19.93 11.29
CA VAL A 159 5.67 18.95 10.25
C VAL A 159 4.87 17.80 10.83
N LYS A 160 3.76 17.45 10.21
CA LYS A 160 2.85 16.39 10.64
C LYS A 160 2.63 15.35 9.54
N CYS A 161 2.46 14.10 9.94
CA CYS A 161 2.00 13.03 9.06
C CYS A 161 0.48 13.06 8.96
N ILE A 162 -0.06 12.84 7.76
CA ILE A 162 -1.49 12.75 7.50
C ILE A 162 -2.09 11.49 8.15
N SER A 163 -1.31 10.42 8.21
CA SER A 163 -1.65 9.12 8.83
C SER A 163 -0.40 8.54 9.50
N ASP A 164 -0.58 7.56 10.36
CA ASP A 164 0.52 6.76 10.92
C ASP A 164 1.15 5.81 9.88
N HIS A 165 0.53 5.69 8.70
CA HIS A 165 1.09 5.02 7.53
C HIS A 165 1.29 5.99 6.37
N TYR A 166 2.29 5.72 5.54
CA TYR A 166 2.41 6.32 4.23
C TYR A 166 1.63 5.51 3.20
N ALA A 167 0.91 6.18 2.32
CA ALA A 167 0.22 5.52 1.22
C ALA A 167 1.22 4.91 0.22
N ILE A 168 0.85 3.78 -0.37
CA ILE A 168 1.60 3.17 -1.48
C ILE A 168 0.85 3.37 -2.80
N GLN A 169 1.60 3.54 -3.88
CA GLN A 169 1.07 3.73 -5.22
C GLN A 169 1.79 2.84 -6.23
N SER A 170 1.03 2.23 -7.13
CA SER A 170 1.58 1.46 -8.24
C SER A 170 0.91 1.85 -9.56
N PHE A 171 1.72 1.96 -10.61
CA PHE A 171 1.28 2.18 -11.98
C PHE A 171 1.20 0.85 -12.72
N LEU A 172 -0.02 0.42 -13.01
CA LEU A 172 -0.33 -0.89 -13.55
C LEU A 172 -0.86 -0.79 -14.98
N THR A 173 -0.46 -1.72 -15.85
CA THR A 173 -1.00 -1.86 -17.19
C THR A 173 -1.53 -3.27 -17.41
N LEU A 174 -2.75 -3.39 -17.93
CA LEU A 174 -3.34 -4.66 -18.34
C LEU A 174 -2.64 -5.21 -19.58
N LYS A 175 -2.00 -6.38 -19.48
CA LYS A 175 -1.38 -7.04 -20.64
C LYS A 175 -2.44 -7.41 -21.68
N GLY A 176 -2.07 -7.33 -22.97
CA GLY A 176 -2.96 -7.68 -24.07
C GLY A 176 -4.13 -6.68 -24.29
N ALA A 177 -3.99 -5.44 -23.85
CA ALA A 177 -4.79 -4.32 -24.32
C ALA A 177 -4.23 -3.82 -25.66
N ALA A 178 -4.16 -4.71 -26.66
CA ALA A 178 -3.80 -4.34 -28.02
C ALA A 178 -5.05 -3.92 -28.79
N THR A 179 -4.90 -2.82 -29.50
CA THR A 179 -5.57 -2.45 -30.73
C THR A 179 -7.02 -1.96 -30.65
N GLN A 180 -7.25 -0.83 -30.05
CA GLN A 180 -8.09 0.22 -30.68
C GLN A 180 -8.01 1.50 -29.85
N LYS A 181 -7.26 2.48 -30.30
CA LYS A 181 -7.19 3.91 -29.86
C LYS A 181 -6.99 4.25 -28.36
N VAL A 182 -6.98 3.28 -27.42
CA VAL A 182 -6.56 3.49 -26.04
C VAL A 182 -5.15 2.93 -25.91
N LYS A 183 -4.14 3.76 -26.14
CA LYS A 183 -2.72 3.34 -26.13
C LYS A 183 -2.30 2.71 -24.78
N HIS A 184 -2.91 3.07 -23.67
CA HIS A 184 -2.60 2.51 -22.34
C HIS A 184 -3.77 2.66 -21.41
N LEU A 185 -4.20 1.59 -20.74
CA LEU A 185 -5.00 1.68 -19.53
C LEU A 185 -4.05 1.74 -18.35
N VAL A 186 -3.91 2.90 -17.75
CA VAL A 186 -3.13 3.09 -16.52
C VAL A 186 -4.10 3.07 -15.34
N LEU A 187 -3.86 2.15 -14.42
CA LEU A 187 -4.55 2.10 -13.14
C LEU A 187 -3.60 2.66 -12.08
N ASN A 188 -3.97 3.77 -11.47
CA ASN A 188 -3.31 4.29 -10.28
C ASN A 188 -4.04 3.72 -9.08
N ILE A 189 -3.39 2.83 -8.34
CA ILE A 189 -3.94 2.23 -7.14
C ILE A 189 -3.08 2.65 -5.96
N GLY A 190 -3.70 3.39 -5.05
CA GLY A 190 -3.17 3.72 -3.75
C GLY A 190 -3.84 2.90 -2.67
N SER A 191 -3.10 2.51 -1.67
CA SER A 191 -3.62 2.02 -0.39
C SER A 191 -3.24 3.04 0.67
N PHE A 192 -4.22 3.49 1.42
CA PHE A 192 -4.04 4.46 2.48
C PHE A 192 -4.73 3.96 3.74
N ASN A 193 -3.98 3.75 4.79
CA ASN A 193 -4.49 3.34 6.09
C ASN A 193 -4.81 4.60 6.91
N ILE A 194 -6.06 4.75 7.31
CA ILE A 194 -6.51 5.83 8.19
C ILE A 194 -6.86 5.24 9.55
N ARG A 195 -6.12 5.63 10.56
CA ARG A 195 -6.41 5.25 11.94
C ARG A 195 -7.64 6.01 12.43
N ASN A 196 -8.74 5.27 12.69
CA ASN A 196 -9.97 5.67 13.44
C ASN A 196 -10.10 7.15 13.76
N GLY A 197 -10.24 8.04 12.81
CA GLY A 197 -10.76 9.42 12.96
C GLY A 197 -10.55 10.21 14.26
N LYS A 198 -9.81 9.70 15.21
CA LYS A 198 -9.47 10.39 16.46
C LYS A 198 -8.27 11.28 16.17
N ASN A 199 -8.52 12.53 15.92
CA ASN A 199 -7.57 13.63 15.67
C ASN A 199 -7.45 14.10 14.20
N LEU A 200 -8.56 14.18 13.49
CA LEU A 200 -8.70 15.13 12.40
C LEU A 200 -9.27 16.43 12.94
#